data_5bc2d5ce4b9d620adb538fc8c6b9d268
#
_entry.id   5bc2d5ce4b9d620adb538fc8c6b9d268
#
_cell.length_a   1.000
_cell.length_b   1.000
_cell.length_c   1.000
_cell.angle_alpha   90.00
_cell.angle_beta   90.00
_cell.angle_gamma   90.00
#
_symmetry.space_group_name_H-M   'P 1'
#
loop_
_entity.id
_entity.type
_entity.pdbx_description
1 polymer ?
#
loop_
_entity_poly.entity_id
_entity_poly.type
_entity_poly.pdbx_seq_one_letter_code
_entity_poly.pdbx_strand_id
1 'polypeptide(L)'
;IVYGACVIDNDGSLLYRTGLGHGDAIHLTDFDPDLPGLELFTPHEETTAKYGFDLHRAGTGEIIYGEYTGKDVGRAGAGDIDPNYRGVESWTSEGGVRDCKGNNIGGSRPAMNFRVYWDGDLQDELLDNTTISKWNPEKKKASSILELTSFEKVTSCNSTKATPCLQADLFGDWREE
;
A
#
# COMPACT_ATOMS: atom_id res chain seq x y z
N ILE A 1 -0.04 1.32 -18.14
CA ILE A 1 0.08 2.58 -17.41
C ILE A 1 -1.19 2.77 -16.59
N VAL A 2 -1.04 2.93 -15.30
CA VAL A 2 -2.16 3.25 -14.39
C VAL A 2 -2.18 4.75 -14.16
N TYR A 3 -3.36 5.35 -14.26
CA TYR A 3 -3.56 6.78 -14.03
C TYR A 3 -4.91 7.01 -13.35
N GLY A 4 -4.88 7.23 -12.04
CA GLY A 4 -6.10 7.41 -11.25
C GLY A 4 -7.06 6.25 -11.44
N ALA A 5 -8.30 6.54 -11.83
CA ALA A 5 -9.36 5.54 -12.02
C ALA A 5 -9.35 4.87 -13.40
N CYS A 6 -8.23 4.88 -14.14
CA CYS A 6 -8.16 4.23 -15.46
C CYS A 6 -6.79 3.57 -15.70
N VAL A 7 -6.77 2.59 -16.59
CA VAL A 7 -5.56 1.93 -17.07
C VAL A 7 -5.45 2.05 -18.58
N ILE A 8 -4.26 2.41 -19.03
CA ILE A 8 -3.93 2.68 -20.43
C ILE A 8 -2.87 1.66 -20.86
N ASP A 9 -3.04 1.05 -22.02
CA ASP A 9 -2.07 0.12 -22.59
C ASP A 9 -0.81 0.84 -23.10
N ASN A 10 0.21 0.10 -23.47
CA ASN A 10 1.47 0.65 -23.95
C ASN A 10 1.37 1.36 -25.29
N ASP A 11 0.33 1.08 -26.07
CA ASP A 11 0.01 1.76 -27.33
C ASP A 11 -0.85 3.04 -27.16
N GLY A 12 -1.22 3.38 -25.92
CA GLY A 12 -2.05 4.53 -25.58
C GLY A 12 -3.54 4.25 -25.57
N SER A 13 -3.99 3.04 -25.88
CA SER A 13 -5.40 2.66 -25.82
C SER A 13 -5.89 2.52 -24.37
N LEU A 14 -7.14 2.91 -24.13
CA LEU A 14 -7.78 2.74 -22.84
C LEU A 14 -8.16 1.27 -22.63
N LEU A 15 -7.62 0.62 -21.60
CA LEU A 15 -8.03 -0.71 -21.23
C LEU A 15 -9.36 -0.70 -20.46
N TYR A 16 -9.45 0.11 -19.40
CA TYR A 16 -10.68 0.26 -18.62
C TYR A 16 -10.67 1.54 -17.77
N ARG A 17 -11.84 1.82 -17.22
CA ARG A 17 -12.05 2.83 -16.17
C ARG A 17 -12.88 2.22 -15.05
N THR A 18 -12.49 2.44 -13.80
CA THR A 18 -13.26 2.01 -12.63
C THR A 18 -14.48 2.92 -12.38
N GLY A 19 -14.36 4.20 -12.70
CA GLY A 19 -15.38 5.19 -12.42
C GLY A 19 -15.52 5.56 -10.94
N LEU A 20 -14.53 5.19 -10.10
CA LEU A 20 -14.57 5.39 -8.65
C LEU A 20 -13.96 6.72 -8.19
N GLY A 21 -13.46 7.52 -9.13
CA GLY A 21 -12.91 8.83 -8.83
C GLY A 21 -11.41 8.81 -8.55
N HIS A 22 -10.92 9.92 -8.03
CA HIS A 22 -9.51 10.17 -7.73
C HIS A 22 -9.11 9.54 -6.39
N GLY A 23 -7.82 9.21 -6.24
CA GLY A 23 -7.19 8.81 -4.99
C GLY A 23 -5.69 9.07 -5.05
N ASP A 24 -5.05 9.28 -3.88
CA ASP A 24 -3.66 9.70 -3.75
C ASP A 24 -2.65 8.54 -3.63
N ALA A 25 -3.10 7.30 -3.79
CA ALA A 25 -2.21 6.14 -3.71
C ALA A 25 -2.57 5.08 -4.75
N ILE A 26 -1.56 4.37 -5.23
CA ILE A 26 -1.68 3.25 -6.16
C ILE A 26 -0.67 2.19 -5.73
N HIS A 27 -1.18 0.98 -5.49
CA HIS A 27 -0.34 -0.17 -5.19
C HIS A 27 -0.61 -1.27 -6.21
N LEU A 28 0.39 -1.58 -7.03
CA LEU A 28 0.35 -2.61 -8.06
C LEU A 28 1.32 -3.73 -7.68
N THR A 29 0.80 -4.91 -7.42
CA THR A 29 1.60 -6.10 -7.12
C THR A 29 0.75 -7.36 -7.31
N ASP A 30 1.33 -8.53 -7.11
CA ASP A 30 0.64 -9.80 -6.95
C ASP A 30 0.12 -9.88 -5.51
N PHE A 31 -1.08 -9.34 -5.27
CA PHE A 31 -1.70 -9.35 -3.93
C PHE A 31 -2.14 -10.76 -3.54
N ASP A 32 -2.77 -11.45 -4.46
CA ASP A 32 -3.32 -12.77 -4.22
C ASP A 32 -2.65 -13.80 -5.11
N PRO A 33 -1.64 -14.51 -4.59
CA PRO A 33 -0.89 -15.49 -5.38
C PRO A 33 -1.70 -16.71 -5.86
N ASP A 34 -2.98 -16.80 -5.49
CA ASP A 34 -3.91 -17.79 -6.04
C ASP A 34 -4.64 -17.29 -7.30
N LEU A 35 -4.52 -15.99 -7.62
CA LEU A 35 -5.08 -15.40 -8.84
C LEU A 35 -3.97 -15.16 -9.88
N PRO A 36 -4.21 -15.43 -11.17
CA PRO A 36 -3.22 -15.14 -12.19
C PRO A 36 -3.18 -13.64 -12.52
N GLY A 37 -1.98 -13.07 -12.56
CA GLY A 37 -1.75 -11.68 -12.93
C GLY A 37 -1.50 -10.78 -11.73
N LEU A 38 -1.57 -9.47 -11.95
CA LEU A 38 -1.38 -8.47 -10.91
C LEU A 38 -2.70 -7.84 -10.52
N GLU A 39 -2.77 -7.37 -9.29
CA GLU A 39 -3.87 -6.61 -8.75
C GLU A 39 -3.45 -5.17 -8.45
N LEU A 40 -4.44 -4.30 -8.45
CA LEU A 40 -4.34 -2.90 -8.07
C LEU A 40 -5.17 -2.62 -6.82
N PHE A 41 -4.53 -2.09 -5.79
CA PHE A 41 -5.21 -1.54 -4.61
C PHE A 41 -5.20 -0.02 -4.68
N THR A 42 -6.39 0.58 -4.62
CA THR A 42 -6.56 2.04 -4.75
C THR A 42 -7.56 2.59 -3.75
N PRO A 43 -7.24 3.69 -3.04
CA PRO A 43 -8.22 4.47 -2.29
C PRO A 43 -8.92 5.47 -3.21
N HIS A 44 -10.07 6.01 -2.76
CA HIS A 44 -10.88 6.99 -3.50
C HIS A 44 -11.32 8.13 -2.59
N GLU A 45 -11.20 9.36 -3.09
CA GLU A 45 -11.58 10.58 -2.35
C GLU A 45 -13.06 10.96 -2.56
N GLU A 46 -13.69 10.44 -3.62
CA GLU A 46 -15.08 10.74 -3.92
C GLU A 46 -16.01 10.06 -2.91
N THR A 47 -16.59 10.84 -2.02
CA THR A 47 -17.43 10.35 -0.89
C THR A 47 -18.72 9.65 -1.33
N THR A 48 -19.15 9.88 -2.58
CA THR A 48 -20.31 9.24 -3.20
C THR A 48 -19.97 8.04 -4.06
N ALA A 49 -18.68 7.74 -4.24
CA ALA A 49 -18.25 6.56 -4.99
C ALA A 49 -18.78 5.27 -4.34
N LYS A 50 -18.99 4.26 -5.16
CA LYS A 50 -19.45 2.95 -4.69
C LYS A 50 -18.52 2.34 -3.64
N TYR A 51 -17.21 2.58 -3.79
CA TYR A 51 -16.18 2.15 -2.86
C TYR A 51 -15.30 3.34 -2.46
N GLY A 52 -14.91 3.43 -1.21
CA GLY A 52 -13.88 4.35 -0.73
C GLY A 52 -12.47 3.79 -0.94
N PHE A 53 -12.35 2.48 -1.15
CA PHE A 53 -11.16 1.78 -1.62
C PHE A 53 -11.55 0.44 -2.23
N ASP A 54 -10.72 -0.08 -3.10
CA ASP A 54 -10.92 -1.39 -3.73
C ASP A 54 -9.62 -2.08 -4.10
N LEU A 55 -9.69 -3.39 -4.24
CA LEU A 55 -8.72 -4.24 -4.92
C LEU A 55 -9.37 -4.76 -6.21
N HIS A 56 -8.69 -4.57 -7.33
CA HIS A 56 -9.17 -5.05 -8.63
C HIS A 56 -8.05 -5.63 -9.49
N ARG A 57 -8.42 -6.45 -10.45
CA ARG A 57 -7.48 -7.04 -11.41
C ARG A 57 -6.89 -5.96 -12.31
N ALA A 58 -5.57 -5.83 -12.32
CA ALA A 58 -4.88 -4.78 -13.04
C ALA A 58 -5.08 -4.82 -14.56
N GLY A 59 -5.28 -6.00 -15.13
CA GLY A 59 -5.47 -6.16 -16.58
C GLY A 59 -6.89 -5.93 -17.07
N THR A 60 -7.90 -6.02 -16.19
CA THR A 60 -9.32 -6.03 -16.62
C THR A 60 -10.19 -5.02 -15.88
N GLY A 61 -9.77 -4.53 -14.71
CA GLY A 61 -10.59 -3.68 -13.86
C GLY A 61 -11.69 -4.42 -13.09
N GLU A 62 -11.69 -5.77 -13.12
CA GLU A 62 -12.62 -6.58 -12.35
C GLU A 62 -12.36 -6.39 -10.85
N ILE A 63 -13.38 -5.91 -10.13
CA ILE A 63 -13.29 -5.68 -8.68
C ILE A 63 -13.29 -7.03 -7.94
N ILE A 64 -12.26 -7.26 -7.14
CA ILE A 64 -12.13 -8.43 -6.27
C ILE A 64 -12.87 -8.17 -4.97
N TYR A 65 -12.56 -7.05 -4.32
CA TYR A 65 -13.33 -6.53 -3.19
C TYR A 65 -13.27 -5.00 -3.14
N GLY A 66 -14.19 -4.40 -2.44
CA GLY A 66 -14.21 -2.97 -2.17
C GLY A 66 -15.18 -2.66 -1.04
N GLU A 67 -14.93 -1.57 -0.33
CA GLU A 67 -15.73 -1.14 0.81
C GLU A 67 -16.18 0.30 0.67
N TYR A 68 -17.47 0.54 0.88
CA TYR A 68 -18.01 1.89 0.93
C TYR A 68 -17.64 2.55 2.26
N THR A 69 -17.06 3.73 2.23
CA THR A 69 -16.68 4.47 3.44
C THR A 69 -17.52 5.74 3.65
N GLY A 70 -18.03 6.32 2.57
CA GLY A 70 -18.72 7.63 2.62
C GLY A 70 -17.77 8.78 3.00
N LYS A 71 -16.47 8.56 2.89
CA LYS A 71 -15.42 9.51 3.28
C LYS A 71 -14.40 9.66 2.18
N ASP A 72 -13.66 10.75 2.24
CA ASP A 72 -12.44 10.96 1.50
C ASP A 72 -11.36 10.00 2.04
N VAL A 73 -10.96 9.02 1.22
CA VAL A 73 -9.91 8.06 1.53
C VAL A 73 -8.71 8.35 0.63
N GLY A 74 -7.98 9.42 0.96
CA GLY A 74 -6.86 9.87 0.14
C GLY A 74 -5.60 9.01 0.24
N ARG A 75 -5.44 8.17 1.29
CA ARG A 75 -4.22 7.42 1.53
C ARG A 75 -4.44 5.93 1.74
N ALA A 76 -3.49 5.15 1.22
CA ALA A 76 -3.44 3.71 1.38
C ALA A 76 -1.99 3.23 1.52
N GLY A 77 -1.83 2.04 2.08
CA GLY A 77 -0.60 1.28 2.08
C GLY A 77 -0.86 -0.17 1.70
N ALA A 78 0.15 -0.83 1.17
CA ALA A 78 0.14 -2.26 0.90
C ALA A 78 1.55 -2.83 1.10
N GLY A 79 1.63 -4.05 1.62
CA GLY A 79 2.89 -4.77 1.86
C GLY A 79 2.61 -6.14 2.45
N ASP A 80 3.51 -7.09 2.23
CA ASP A 80 3.49 -8.40 2.89
C ASP A 80 4.06 -8.21 4.30
N ILE A 81 3.21 -7.84 5.26
CA ILE A 81 3.61 -7.47 6.61
C ILE A 81 3.28 -8.53 7.67
N ASP A 82 2.32 -9.41 7.41
CA ASP A 82 1.88 -10.41 8.39
C ASP A 82 2.06 -11.84 7.89
N PRO A 83 3.08 -12.57 8.37
CA PRO A 83 3.40 -13.93 7.89
C PRO A 83 2.30 -14.97 8.15
N ASN A 84 1.26 -14.64 8.91
CA ASN A 84 0.13 -15.53 9.16
C ASN A 84 -0.90 -15.53 8.02
N TYR A 85 -0.81 -14.58 7.09
CA TYR A 85 -1.69 -14.46 5.95
C TYR A 85 -0.87 -14.60 4.67
N ARG A 86 -1.41 -15.31 3.69
CA ARG A 86 -0.75 -15.48 2.41
C ARG A 86 -1.10 -14.32 1.48
N GLY A 87 -0.10 -13.79 0.80
CA GLY A 87 -0.26 -12.67 -0.12
C GLY A 87 0.06 -11.34 0.55
N VAL A 88 -0.41 -10.27 -0.03
CA VAL A 88 -0.09 -8.91 0.40
C VAL A 88 -1.25 -8.29 1.17
N GLU A 89 -0.97 -7.73 2.33
CA GLU A 89 -1.93 -6.98 3.11
C GLU A 89 -2.15 -5.58 2.53
N SER A 90 -3.33 -5.03 2.83
CA SER A 90 -3.71 -3.67 2.44
C SER A 90 -4.38 -2.92 3.59
N TRP A 91 -4.22 -1.60 3.63
CA TRP A 91 -4.85 -0.74 4.61
C TRP A 91 -5.02 0.68 4.07
N THR A 92 -5.95 1.41 4.66
CA THR A 92 -6.22 2.80 4.27
C THR A 92 -6.29 3.71 5.49
N SER A 93 -6.52 5.00 5.27
CA SER A 93 -6.86 5.94 6.36
C SER A 93 -8.11 5.52 7.13
N GLU A 94 -8.97 4.71 6.52
CA GLU A 94 -10.20 4.20 7.09
C GLU A 94 -10.15 2.68 7.28
N GLY A 95 -10.42 2.22 8.49
CA GLY A 95 -10.46 0.80 8.80
C GLY A 95 -9.10 0.18 9.20
N GLY A 96 -9.11 -1.14 9.40
CA GLY A 96 -7.95 -1.93 9.80
C GLY A 96 -7.18 -2.50 8.60
N VAL A 97 -6.23 -3.35 8.92
CA VAL A 97 -5.47 -4.12 7.93
C VAL A 97 -6.33 -5.25 7.35
N ARG A 98 -6.22 -5.49 6.06
CA ARG A 98 -6.94 -6.56 5.34
C ARG A 98 -5.96 -7.50 4.66
N ASP A 99 -6.33 -8.77 4.61
CA ASP A 99 -5.62 -9.76 3.80
C ASP A 99 -5.93 -9.57 2.29
N CYS A 100 -5.28 -10.33 1.44
CA CYS A 100 -5.47 -10.27 -0.01
C CYS A 100 -6.90 -10.63 -0.48
N LYS A 101 -7.71 -11.25 0.37
CA LYS A 101 -9.12 -11.58 0.09
C LYS A 101 -10.10 -10.48 0.59
N GLY A 102 -9.59 -9.42 1.23
CA GLY A 102 -10.39 -8.33 1.79
C GLY A 102 -10.93 -8.58 3.20
N ASN A 103 -10.55 -9.69 3.84
CA ASN A 103 -10.94 -9.94 5.23
C ASN A 103 -10.18 -9.00 6.16
N ASN A 104 -10.89 -8.33 7.05
CA ASN A 104 -10.26 -7.48 8.06
C ASN A 104 -9.56 -8.36 9.11
N ILE A 105 -8.23 -8.30 9.14
CA ILE A 105 -7.41 -9.03 10.10
C ILE A 105 -7.22 -8.27 11.41
N GLY A 106 -7.77 -7.08 11.50
CA GLY A 106 -7.75 -6.22 12.69
C GLY A 106 -6.48 -5.38 12.80
N GLY A 107 -6.28 -4.81 13.98
CA GLY A 107 -5.07 -4.11 14.34
C GLY A 107 -5.08 -2.61 14.11
N SER A 108 -4.01 -1.97 14.55
CA SER A 108 -3.78 -0.54 14.37
C SER A 108 -3.26 -0.29 12.96
N ARG A 109 -3.76 0.76 12.32
CA ARG A 109 -3.30 1.18 11.00
C ARG A 109 -1.79 1.41 11.00
N PRO A 110 -1.03 0.73 10.10
CA PRO A 110 0.38 0.99 9.89
C PRO A 110 0.63 2.31 9.13
N ALA A 111 1.89 2.70 8.99
CA ALA A 111 2.31 3.78 8.09
C ALA A 111 1.87 3.51 6.64
N MET A 112 1.67 4.54 5.83
CA MET A 112 1.07 4.41 4.49
C MET A 112 1.92 5.05 3.38
N ASN A 113 3.21 5.30 3.62
CA ASN A 113 4.02 5.94 2.60
C ASN A 113 4.83 4.95 1.78
N PHE A 114 5.82 4.29 2.41
CA PHE A 114 6.73 3.41 1.69
C PHE A 114 6.93 2.10 2.42
N ARG A 115 7.19 1.04 1.66
CA ARG A 115 7.68 -0.23 2.15
C ARG A 115 9.17 -0.35 1.84
N VAL A 116 9.91 -1.04 2.67
CA VAL A 116 11.34 -1.32 2.51
C VAL A 116 11.64 -2.74 2.98
N TYR A 117 12.72 -3.32 2.47
CA TYR A 117 13.26 -4.59 2.96
C TYR A 117 14.46 -4.29 3.84
N TRP A 118 14.25 -4.17 5.13
CA TRP A 118 15.28 -3.66 6.04
C TRP A 118 16.01 -4.74 6.84
N ASP A 119 15.31 -5.67 7.47
CA ASP A 119 15.94 -6.60 8.42
C ASP A 119 16.27 -7.98 7.84
N GLY A 120 16.01 -8.20 6.55
CA GLY A 120 16.43 -9.37 5.81
C GLY A 120 15.53 -10.59 5.96
N ASP A 121 14.37 -10.47 6.60
CA ASP A 121 13.34 -11.50 6.51
C ASP A 121 12.46 -11.32 5.24
N LEU A 122 11.33 -12.00 5.15
CA LEU A 122 10.47 -11.95 3.97
C LEU A 122 9.36 -10.90 4.06
N GLN A 123 9.12 -10.34 5.24
CA GLN A 123 8.10 -9.33 5.45
C GLN A 123 8.62 -7.94 5.13
N ASP A 124 7.73 -7.10 4.62
CA ASP A 124 8.01 -5.69 4.39
C ASP A 124 8.06 -4.91 5.71
N GLU A 125 9.06 -4.06 5.87
CA GLU A 125 9.04 -2.96 6.83
C GLU A 125 8.43 -1.72 6.18
N LEU A 126 8.08 -0.76 7.03
CA LEU A 126 7.41 0.47 6.62
C LEU A 126 8.25 1.67 6.96
N LEU A 127 8.63 2.42 5.93
CA LEU A 127 9.34 3.69 6.07
C LEU A 127 8.35 4.85 6.00
N ASP A 128 8.29 5.62 7.05
CA ASP A 128 7.51 6.84 7.12
C ASP A 128 8.32 7.94 7.77
N ASN A 129 8.51 9.05 7.05
CA ASN A 129 9.35 10.14 7.48
C ASN A 129 10.82 9.68 7.67
N THR A 130 11.27 9.56 8.91
CA THR A 130 12.61 9.07 9.28
C THR A 130 12.56 7.81 10.14
N THR A 131 11.41 7.16 10.18
CA THR A 131 11.15 6.00 11.03
C THR A 131 10.92 4.75 10.19
N ILE A 132 11.66 3.70 10.47
CA ILE A 132 11.36 2.36 9.98
C ILE A 132 10.61 1.60 11.06
N SER A 133 9.47 1.03 10.71
CA SER A 133 8.64 0.25 11.61
C SER A 133 8.31 -1.11 11.04
N LYS A 134 8.15 -2.09 11.93
CA LYS A 134 7.79 -3.46 11.59
C LYS A 134 6.47 -3.86 12.24
N TRP A 135 5.67 -4.60 11.50
CA TRP A 135 4.43 -5.18 11.99
C TRP A 135 4.69 -6.29 12.99
N ASN A 136 3.92 -6.31 14.06
CA ASN A 136 3.92 -7.42 15.01
C ASN A 136 2.58 -8.17 14.89
N PRO A 137 2.58 -9.41 14.38
CA PRO A 137 1.36 -10.17 14.13
C PRO A 137 0.55 -10.50 15.38
N GLU A 138 1.22 -10.71 16.51
CA GLU A 138 0.55 -11.03 17.78
C GLU A 138 -0.16 -9.82 18.36
N LYS A 139 0.51 -8.67 18.33
CA LYS A 139 -0.04 -7.39 18.83
C LYS A 139 -0.91 -6.67 17.82
N LYS A 140 -0.87 -7.10 16.56
CA LYS A 140 -1.53 -6.46 15.41
C LYS A 140 -1.26 -4.97 15.36
N LYS A 141 0.04 -4.62 15.44
CA LYS A 141 0.51 -3.23 15.50
C LYS A 141 1.92 -3.12 14.95
N ALA A 142 2.16 -2.08 14.15
CA ALA A 142 3.52 -1.69 13.78
C ALA A 142 4.22 -0.97 14.94
N SER A 143 5.52 -1.21 15.08
CA SER A 143 6.37 -0.58 16.09
C SER A 143 7.67 -0.14 15.44
N SER A 144 8.19 1.02 15.83
CA SER A 144 9.49 1.51 15.37
C SER A 144 10.60 0.51 15.72
N ILE A 145 11.41 0.19 14.70
CA ILE A 145 12.62 -0.61 14.85
C ILE A 145 13.87 0.24 14.62
N LEU A 146 13.74 1.36 13.90
CA LEU A 146 14.82 2.31 13.66
C LEU A 146 14.27 3.73 13.58
N GLU A 147 14.98 4.66 14.20
CA GLU A 147 14.73 6.10 14.11
C GLU A 147 15.99 6.77 13.58
N LEU A 148 15.95 7.16 12.30
CA LEU A 148 17.13 7.65 11.57
C LEU A 148 17.67 8.97 12.12
N THR A 149 16.81 9.83 12.67
CA THR A 149 17.23 11.12 13.27
C THR A 149 18.16 10.95 14.47
N SER A 150 18.16 9.77 15.10
CA SER A 150 19.02 9.46 16.23
C SER A 150 20.50 9.32 15.86
N PHE A 151 20.85 9.18 14.57
CA PHE A 151 22.21 8.95 14.13
C PHE A 151 22.87 10.20 13.56
N GLU A 152 22.50 10.65 12.39
CA GLU A 152 23.26 11.61 11.57
C GLU A 152 22.49 12.90 11.28
N LYS A 153 21.53 13.26 12.12
CA LYS A 153 20.62 14.41 11.89
C LYS A 153 19.86 14.29 10.55
N VAL A 154 19.52 13.08 10.19
CA VAL A 154 18.75 12.77 9.00
C VAL A 154 17.36 13.38 9.14
N THR A 155 16.87 14.04 8.11
CA THR A 155 15.56 14.67 8.09
C THR A 155 14.81 14.28 6.81
N SER A 156 13.51 14.15 6.91
CA SER A 156 12.64 14.07 5.74
C SER A 156 12.46 15.45 5.12
N CYS A 157 12.40 15.54 3.81
CA CYS A 157 12.26 16.81 3.11
C CYS A 157 10.83 17.36 3.11
N ASN A 158 9.84 16.59 3.55
CA ASN A 158 8.44 17.04 3.62
C ASN A 158 7.74 16.53 4.88
N SER A 159 7.65 17.37 5.88
CA SER A 159 7.04 17.04 7.17
C SER A 159 5.53 16.76 7.10
N THR A 160 4.83 17.22 6.09
CA THR A 160 3.37 17.04 5.97
C THR A 160 2.97 15.81 5.18
N LYS A 161 3.83 15.35 4.29
CA LYS A 161 3.58 14.21 3.41
C LYS A 161 4.66 13.13 3.54
N ALA A 162 5.38 13.13 4.65
CA ALA A 162 6.30 12.07 5.05
C ALA A 162 7.09 11.46 3.88
N THR A 163 7.90 12.29 3.24
CA THR A 163 8.78 11.85 2.16
C THR A 163 10.02 11.21 2.78
N PRO A 164 10.43 9.99 2.40
CA PRO A 164 11.63 9.36 2.92
C PRO A 164 12.88 10.14 2.52
N CYS A 165 13.96 9.93 3.27
CA CYS A 165 15.26 10.53 2.98
C CYS A 165 15.84 9.95 1.69
N LEU A 166 15.76 8.64 1.57
CA LEU A 166 16.17 7.85 0.42
C LEU A 166 15.46 6.49 0.47
N GLN A 167 15.03 6.04 -0.67
CA GLN A 167 14.58 4.66 -0.89
C GLN A 167 15.04 4.25 -2.30
N ALA A 168 15.81 3.20 -2.41
CA ALA A 168 16.29 2.67 -3.67
C ALA A 168 16.80 1.25 -3.48
N ASP A 169 16.91 0.49 -4.56
CA ASP A 169 17.67 -0.76 -4.58
C ASP A 169 19.17 -0.44 -4.52
N LEU A 170 19.70 -0.30 -3.30
CA LEU A 170 21.09 0.10 -3.05
C LEU A 170 22.07 -1.04 -3.32
N PHE A 171 21.66 -2.27 -3.16
CA PHE A 171 22.50 -3.44 -3.35
C PHE A 171 22.38 -4.08 -4.74
N GLY A 172 21.41 -3.67 -5.54
CA GLY A 172 21.16 -4.22 -6.87
C GLY A 172 20.59 -5.63 -6.83
N ASP A 173 19.82 -5.94 -5.81
CA ASP A 173 19.25 -7.26 -5.56
C ASP A 173 17.70 -7.29 -5.72
N TRP A 174 17.12 -6.26 -6.35
CA TRP A 174 15.70 -6.02 -6.63
C TRP A 174 14.86 -5.56 -5.42
N ARG A 175 15.43 -5.52 -4.25
CA ARG A 175 14.78 -4.99 -3.05
C ARG A 175 15.06 -3.51 -2.90
N GLU A 176 14.12 -2.79 -2.35
CA GLU A 176 14.29 -1.36 -2.02
C GLU A 176 14.66 -1.24 -0.55
N GLU A 177 15.84 -0.65 -0.26
CA GLU A 177 16.33 -0.29 1.08
C GLU A 177 16.18 1.20 1.36
#